data_7eaa59582a517355df5623106a325f82
#
_entry.id   7eaa59582a517355df5623106a325f82
#
_cell.length_a   1.000
_cell.length_b   1.000
_cell.length_c   1.000
_cell.angle_alpha   90.00
_cell.angle_beta   90.00
_cell.angle_gamma   90.00
#
_symmetry.space_group_name_H-M   'P 1'
#
loop_
_entity.id
_entity.type
_entity.pdbx_description
1 polymer ?
#
loop_
_entity_poly.entity_id
_entity_poly.type
_entity_poly.pdbx_seq_one_letter_code
_entity_poly.pdbx_strand_id
1 'polypeptide(L)'
;MIVTVTLNTALDLTYRVPALTPRASHRVTQVIERPGGKGLNVARVLAALGYETVATGFAGGATGAVLRERLAATPVRDELVETAGPTRRTVAVVDAADGDTTQLNEPGPNVTAAEWDAFRDRFAALLDGAAAVALCGSLPPGIHVGAYAELVRLARAAAVPVLLDTSGEPLRRGIAARPDLVKPNADELAQLTGAREPRRATLDARRRGAHAVISSLGPEGLLAATPEGLWRAVPPAPVKGNPTGAGDSAVAGLLAGLVDRTPWPDRLTRAVALSAATVLSPVAGEFDRAAYEELLGRVKVTEETP
;
A
#
# COMPACT_ATOMS: atom_id res chain seq x y z
N MET A 1 16.00 6.44 -6.66
CA MET A 1 14.99 6.60 -5.58
C MET A 1 13.67 5.94 -5.95
N ILE A 2 12.83 5.55 -4.98
CA ILE A 2 11.47 5.03 -5.21
C ILE A 2 10.48 6.10 -4.76
N VAL A 3 9.50 6.44 -5.60
CA VAL A 3 8.45 7.42 -5.27
C VAL A 3 7.19 6.69 -4.85
N THR A 4 6.64 7.03 -3.68
CA THR A 4 5.35 6.52 -3.21
C THR A 4 4.32 7.64 -3.17
N VAL A 5 3.15 7.39 -3.74
CA VAL A 5 2.04 8.35 -3.81
C VAL A 5 0.93 7.91 -2.87
N THR A 6 0.51 8.82 -2.00
CA THR A 6 -0.67 8.67 -1.14
C THR A 6 -1.56 9.89 -1.32
N LEU A 7 -2.53 9.83 -2.24
CA LEU A 7 -3.40 10.99 -2.48
C LEU A 7 -4.33 11.31 -1.29
N ASN A 8 -4.64 10.33 -0.46
CA ASN A 8 -5.48 10.49 0.72
C ASN A 8 -4.72 10.08 1.99
N THR A 9 -3.66 10.85 2.30
CA THR A 9 -2.84 10.64 3.50
C THR A 9 -3.69 10.72 4.77
N ALA A 10 -3.21 10.15 5.85
CA ALA A 10 -3.87 10.18 7.14
C ALA A 10 -2.87 10.35 8.28
N LEU A 11 -3.31 10.96 9.38
CA LEU A 11 -2.67 10.76 10.67
C LEU A 11 -3.31 9.52 11.30
N ASP A 12 -2.56 8.41 11.35
CA ASP A 12 -3.04 7.16 11.94
C ASP A 12 -2.91 7.20 13.46
N LEU A 13 -4.04 7.04 14.13
CA LEU A 13 -4.16 6.98 15.58
C LEU A 13 -4.48 5.55 16.00
N THR A 14 -3.64 4.95 16.85
CA THR A 14 -3.96 3.66 17.46
C THR A 14 -4.27 3.88 18.92
N TYR A 15 -5.50 3.58 19.34
CA TYR A 15 -5.96 3.58 20.71
C TYR A 15 -6.01 2.16 21.26
N ARG A 16 -5.34 1.90 22.36
CA ARG A 16 -5.47 0.64 23.07
C ARG A 16 -6.44 0.80 24.24
N VAL A 17 -7.44 -0.08 24.31
CA VAL A 17 -8.41 -0.15 25.40
C VAL A 17 -8.39 -1.55 26.03
N PRO A 18 -8.70 -1.69 27.35
CA PRO A 18 -8.75 -3.00 28.02
C PRO A 18 -9.75 -3.97 27.37
N ALA A 19 -10.92 -3.45 27.00
CA ALA A 19 -11.95 -4.14 26.22
C ALA A 19 -12.83 -3.11 25.51
N LEU A 20 -13.21 -3.38 24.26
CA LEU A 20 -14.09 -2.51 23.47
C LEU A 20 -15.55 -2.97 23.61
N THR A 21 -16.32 -2.24 24.41
CA THR A 21 -17.74 -2.52 24.63
C THR A 21 -18.59 -1.45 23.95
N PRO A 22 -19.51 -1.81 23.05
CA PRO A 22 -20.41 -0.83 22.44
C PRO A 22 -21.24 -0.06 23.47
N ARG A 23 -21.45 1.24 23.24
CA ARG A 23 -22.27 2.13 24.08
C ARG A 23 -21.70 2.38 25.49
N ALA A 24 -20.41 2.14 25.71
CA ALA A 24 -19.70 2.41 26.96
C ALA A 24 -18.63 3.50 26.76
N SER A 25 -18.22 4.12 27.88
CA SER A 25 -17.05 5.00 27.89
C SER A 25 -15.79 4.19 28.11
N HIS A 26 -14.78 4.41 27.28
CA HIS A 26 -13.50 3.71 27.35
C HIS A 26 -12.39 4.64 27.81
N ARG A 27 -11.52 4.15 28.67
CA ARG A 27 -10.25 4.82 28.99
C ARG A 27 -9.16 4.21 28.11
N VAL A 28 -8.57 5.06 27.27
CA VAL A 28 -7.45 4.68 26.42
C VAL A 28 -6.21 4.53 27.29
N THR A 29 -5.55 3.38 27.22
CA THR A 29 -4.34 3.08 28.00
C THR A 29 -3.07 3.46 27.25
N GLN A 30 -3.13 3.51 25.91
CA GLN A 30 -2.02 3.89 25.06
C GLN A 30 -2.53 4.57 23.79
N VAL A 31 -1.85 5.64 23.38
CA VAL A 31 -2.08 6.34 22.10
C VAL A 31 -0.79 6.29 21.30
N ILE A 32 -0.89 5.86 20.04
CA ILE A 32 0.23 5.89 19.10
C ILE A 32 -0.23 6.71 17.90
N GLU A 33 0.59 7.69 17.49
CA GLU A 33 0.36 8.52 16.30
C GLU A 33 1.44 8.25 15.27
N ARG A 34 1.03 8.05 14.00
CA ARG A 34 1.97 7.77 12.90
C ARG A 34 1.53 8.45 11.60
N PRO A 35 2.49 8.78 10.70
CA PRO A 35 2.16 9.10 9.32
C PRO A 35 1.51 7.88 8.68
N GLY A 36 0.31 8.05 8.16
CA GLY A 36 -0.51 6.97 7.67
C GLY A 36 -1.02 7.16 6.25
N GLY A 37 -1.63 6.09 5.76
CA GLY A 37 -2.01 5.91 4.37
C GLY A 37 -1.08 4.93 3.66
N LYS A 38 -1.64 4.13 2.75
CA LYS A 38 -0.96 2.97 2.15
C LYS A 38 0.44 3.30 1.60
N GLY A 39 0.59 4.37 0.80
CA GLY A 39 1.88 4.73 0.21
C GLY A 39 2.91 5.20 1.25
N LEU A 40 2.48 5.84 2.35
CA LEU A 40 3.38 6.19 3.45
C LEU A 40 3.85 4.94 4.21
N ASN A 41 2.98 3.93 4.38
CA ASN A 41 3.39 2.64 4.93
C ASN A 41 4.41 1.94 4.02
N VAL A 42 4.15 1.91 2.70
CA VAL A 42 5.09 1.38 1.70
C VAL A 42 6.45 2.11 1.78
N ALA A 43 6.43 3.45 1.86
CA ALA A 43 7.64 4.27 1.97
C ALA A 43 8.49 3.88 3.18
N ARG A 44 7.86 3.73 4.35
CA ARG A 44 8.57 3.38 5.59
C ARG A 44 9.18 1.99 5.51
N VAL A 45 8.47 1.01 4.95
CA VAL A 45 9.01 -0.35 4.75
C VAL A 45 10.19 -0.34 3.78
N LEU A 46 10.09 0.37 2.65
CA LEU A 46 11.19 0.52 1.69
C LEU A 46 12.41 1.20 2.31
N ALA A 47 12.20 2.28 3.06
CA ALA A 47 13.28 2.97 3.76
C ALA A 47 13.96 2.07 4.80
N ALA A 48 13.19 1.26 5.54
CA ALA A 48 13.72 0.27 6.48
C ALA A 48 14.52 -0.84 5.78
N LEU A 49 14.23 -1.13 4.50
CA LEU A 49 15.03 -2.03 3.67
C LEU A 49 16.28 -1.37 3.06
N GLY A 50 16.47 -0.06 3.26
CA GLY A 50 17.64 0.68 2.78
C GLY A 50 17.45 1.35 1.41
N TYR A 51 16.23 1.40 0.87
CA TYR A 51 15.99 2.11 -0.39
C TYR A 51 15.81 3.62 -0.14
N GLU A 52 16.42 4.45 -1.00
CA GLU A 52 16.11 5.87 -1.06
C GLU A 52 14.65 6.06 -1.48
N THR A 53 13.84 6.63 -0.59
CA THR A 53 12.38 6.68 -0.73
C THR A 53 11.85 8.09 -0.56
N VAL A 54 10.97 8.48 -1.46
CA VAL A 54 10.26 9.76 -1.47
C VAL A 54 8.78 9.51 -1.32
N ALA A 55 8.14 10.19 -0.39
CA ALA A 55 6.69 10.16 -0.22
C ALA A 55 6.07 11.45 -0.76
N THR A 56 5.06 11.33 -1.62
CA THR A 56 4.26 12.46 -2.13
C THR A 56 2.77 12.16 -2.05
N GLY A 57 1.96 13.21 -2.14
CA GLY A 57 0.51 13.19 -1.94
C GLY A 57 0.08 14.51 -1.34
N PHE A 58 -0.98 14.51 -0.55
CA PHE A 58 -1.51 15.74 0.07
C PHE A 58 -1.35 15.71 1.59
N ALA A 59 -1.01 16.89 2.16
CA ALA A 59 -1.06 17.08 3.62
C ALA A 59 -1.43 18.54 3.90
N GLY A 60 -2.34 18.77 4.88
CA GLY A 60 -2.78 20.12 5.20
C GLY A 60 -3.31 20.25 6.63
N GLY A 61 -3.43 21.49 7.10
CA GLY A 61 -3.91 21.82 8.43
C GLY A 61 -3.04 21.30 9.58
N ALA A 62 -3.54 21.39 10.79
CA ALA A 62 -2.81 20.98 12.00
C ALA A 62 -2.45 19.48 11.99
N THR A 63 -3.34 18.62 11.50
CA THR A 63 -3.08 17.17 11.38
C THR A 63 -2.01 16.88 10.33
N GLY A 64 -1.96 17.64 9.22
CA GLY A 64 -0.90 17.54 8.23
C GLY A 64 0.45 17.98 8.77
N ALA A 65 0.49 19.02 9.61
CA ALA A 65 1.74 19.45 10.26
C ALA A 65 2.28 18.35 11.19
N VAL A 66 1.43 17.71 12.00
CA VAL A 66 1.83 16.57 12.84
C VAL A 66 2.30 15.39 11.99
N LEU A 67 1.61 15.07 10.89
CA LEU A 67 2.02 14.02 9.96
C LEU A 67 3.44 14.28 9.44
N ARG A 68 3.74 15.50 8.97
CA ARG A 68 5.09 15.89 8.47
C ARG A 68 6.15 15.81 9.56
N GLU A 69 5.83 16.27 10.78
CA GLU A 69 6.74 16.14 11.94
C GLU A 69 7.11 14.67 12.21
N ARG A 70 6.10 13.77 12.19
CA ARG A 70 6.33 12.34 12.37
C ARG A 70 7.07 11.70 11.19
N LEU A 71 6.81 12.16 9.96
CA LEU A 71 7.51 11.69 8.76
C LEU A 71 8.99 12.11 8.77
N ALA A 72 9.29 13.32 9.22
CA ALA A 72 10.65 13.85 9.35
C ALA A 72 11.54 13.05 10.34
N ALA A 73 10.90 12.28 11.26
CA ALA A 73 11.62 11.35 12.13
C ALA A 73 11.98 10.01 11.45
N THR A 74 11.68 9.86 10.16
CA THR A 74 11.97 8.66 9.35
C THR A 74 12.95 9.00 8.24
N PRO A 75 13.62 8.01 7.60
CA PRO A 75 14.49 8.25 6.44
C PRO A 75 13.73 8.60 5.14
N VAL A 76 12.40 8.72 5.18
CA VAL A 76 11.57 9.02 4.02
C VAL A 76 11.61 10.52 3.71
N ARG A 77 11.96 10.90 2.48
CA ARG A 77 11.92 12.30 2.03
C ARG A 77 10.47 12.76 1.84
N ASP A 78 10.11 13.85 2.51
CA ASP A 78 8.78 14.49 2.41
C ASP A 78 8.72 15.39 1.16
N GLU A 79 7.84 15.03 0.23
CA GLU A 79 7.47 15.78 -0.96
C GLU A 79 5.94 15.91 -1.09
N LEU A 80 5.25 15.92 0.06
CA LEU A 80 3.80 16.12 0.11
C LEU A 80 3.45 17.55 -0.32
N VAL A 81 2.36 17.71 -1.05
CA VAL A 81 1.81 18.98 -1.47
C VAL A 81 0.81 19.47 -0.43
N GLU A 82 0.88 20.75 -0.09
CA GLU A 82 -0.01 21.33 0.90
C GLU A 82 -1.41 21.53 0.35
N THR A 83 -2.42 21.25 1.20
CA THR A 83 -3.84 21.50 0.93
C THR A 83 -4.45 22.41 1.99
N ALA A 84 -5.44 23.21 1.61
CA ALA A 84 -6.19 24.06 2.53
C ALA A 84 -6.98 23.24 3.56
N GLY A 85 -7.50 22.09 3.16
CA GLY A 85 -8.22 21.19 4.03
C GLY A 85 -7.30 20.36 4.94
N PRO A 86 -7.72 20.04 6.20
CA PRO A 86 -6.90 19.28 7.12
C PRO A 86 -6.75 17.83 6.66
N THR A 87 -5.56 17.27 6.83
CA THR A 87 -5.32 15.84 6.67
C THR A 87 -6.28 15.04 7.55
N ARG A 88 -6.89 14.00 7.01
CA ARG A 88 -7.80 13.11 7.73
C ARG A 88 -7.07 12.31 8.81
N ARG A 89 -7.85 11.74 9.72
CA ARG A 89 -7.38 10.75 10.69
C ARG A 89 -7.94 9.38 10.35
N THR A 90 -7.20 8.34 10.67
CA THR A 90 -7.72 6.99 10.83
C THR A 90 -7.53 6.58 12.27
N VAL A 91 -8.56 6.05 12.89
CA VAL A 91 -8.51 5.62 14.29
C VAL A 91 -8.67 4.11 14.35
N ALA A 92 -7.64 3.43 14.80
CA ALA A 92 -7.66 2.01 15.10
C ALA A 92 -7.84 1.82 16.62
N VAL A 93 -8.95 1.23 17.03
CA VAL A 93 -9.19 0.86 18.43
C VAL A 93 -8.83 -0.61 18.60
N VAL A 94 -7.75 -0.88 19.32
CA VAL A 94 -7.29 -2.23 19.66
C VAL A 94 -7.91 -2.66 20.97
N ASP A 95 -8.70 -3.72 20.92
CA ASP A 95 -9.22 -4.43 22.10
C ASP A 95 -8.12 -5.33 22.67
N ALA A 96 -7.70 -5.08 23.90
CA ALA A 96 -6.64 -5.86 24.54
C ALA A 96 -7.14 -7.22 25.07
N ALA A 97 -8.45 -7.41 25.18
CA ALA A 97 -9.04 -8.66 25.72
C ALA A 97 -8.97 -9.81 24.70
N ASP A 98 -9.21 -9.52 23.41
CA ASP A 98 -9.23 -10.50 22.34
C ASP A 98 -8.20 -10.24 21.22
N GLY A 99 -7.64 -9.03 21.19
CA GLY A 99 -6.67 -8.60 20.18
C GLY A 99 -7.30 -8.07 18.89
N ASP A 100 -8.62 -7.98 18.81
CA ASP A 100 -9.32 -7.45 17.65
C ASP A 100 -9.13 -5.95 17.50
N THR A 101 -9.26 -5.46 16.26
CA THR A 101 -9.09 -4.05 15.93
C THR A 101 -10.30 -3.50 15.16
N THR A 102 -10.93 -2.46 15.71
CA THR A 102 -11.97 -1.70 15.01
C THR A 102 -11.36 -0.45 14.38
N GLN A 103 -11.59 -0.24 13.09
CA GLN A 103 -11.08 0.93 12.36
C GLN A 103 -12.18 1.92 12.03
N LEU A 104 -11.89 3.20 12.25
CA LEU A 104 -12.70 4.35 11.87
C LEU A 104 -11.89 5.22 10.90
N ASN A 105 -12.38 5.36 9.67
CA ASN A 105 -11.66 6.06 8.61
C ASN A 105 -12.42 7.34 8.21
N GLU A 106 -11.82 8.51 8.40
CA GLU A 106 -12.35 9.77 7.88
C GLU A 106 -12.22 9.81 6.33
N PRO A 107 -13.10 10.51 5.61
CA PRO A 107 -13.10 10.56 4.14
C PRO A 107 -11.89 11.30 3.55
N GLY A 108 -11.33 12.24 4.27
CA GLY A 108 -10.26 13.15 3.81
C GLY A 108 -10.78 14.53 3.40
N PRO A 109 -9.87 15.50 3.16
CA PRO A 109 -10.21 16.84 2.73
C PRO A 109 -10.71 16.86 1.29
N ASN A 110 -11.52 17.87 0.96
CA ASN A 110 -11.86 18.16 -0.43
C ASN A 110 -10.66 18.86 -1.10
N VAL A 111 -10.07 18.22 -2.09
CA VAL A 111 -8.93 18.75 -2.85
C VAL A 111 -9.45 19.55 -4.04
N THR A 112 -8.97 20.76 -4.20
CA THR A 112 -9.33 21.66 -5.30
C THR A 112 -8.59 21.30 -6.59
N ALA A 113 -9.06 21.81 -7.73
CA ALA A 113 -8.39 21.66 -9.03
C ALA A 113 -6.96 22.25 -9.01
N ALA A 114 -6.77 23.40 -8.36
CA ALA A 114 -5.45 24.02 -8.27
C ALA A 114 -4.46 23.18 -7.44
N GLU A 115 -4.92 22.58 -6.34
CA GLU A 115 -4.09 21.68 -5.53
C GLU A 115 -3.76 20.39 -6.29
N TRP A 116 -4.72 19.87 -7.09
CA TRP A 116 -4.47 18.74 -7.97
C TRP A 116 -3.43 19.07 -9.04
N ASP A 117 -3.52 20.22 -9.68
CA ASP A 117 -2.54 20.66 -10.68
C ASP A 117 -1.14 20.82 -10.07
N ALA A 118 -1.04 21.48 -8.90
CA ALA A 118 0.22 21.58 -8.15
C ALA A 118 0.81 20.20 -7.80
N PHE A 119 -0.04 19.23 -7.41
CA PHE A 119 0.42 17.87 -7.18
C PHE A 119 0.93 17.18 -8.46
N ARG A 120 0.23 17.35 -9.59
CA ARG A 120 0.65 16.77 -10.87
C ARG A 120 2.00 17.31 -11.32
N ASP A 121 2.23 18.62 -11.17
CA ASP A 121 3.50 19.25 -11.50
C ASP A 121 4.62 18.70 -10.60
N ARG A 122 4.35 18.56 -9.29
CA ARG A 122 5.30 17.97 -8.36
C ARG A 122 5.58 16.50 -8.69
N PHE A 123 4.55 15.72 -8.97
CA PHE A 123 4.70 14.32 -9.37
C PHE A 123 5.52 14.18 -10.65
N ALA A 124 5.23 14.99 -11.67
CA ALA A 124 5.99 14.98 -12.91
C ALA A 124 7.48 15.29 -12.69
N ALA A 125 7.80 16.26 -11.83
CA ALA A 125 9.17 16.58 -11.46
C ALA A 125 9.87 15.44 -10.71
N LEU A 126 9.15 14.66 -9.88
CA LEU A 126 9.70 13.53 -9.14
C LEU A 126 9.96 12.30 -10.03
N LEU A 127 9.38 12.23 -11.22
CA LEU A 127 9.65 11.13 -12.16
C LEU A 127 11.09 11.21 -12.70
N ASP A 128 11.69 12.38 -12.74
CA ASP A 128 13.10 12.52 -13.08
C ASP A 128 13.98 11.85 -12.00
N GLY A 129 14.69 10.80 -12.37
CA GLY A 129 15.50 9.99 -11.48
C GLY A 129 14.73 8.97 -10.61
N ALA A 130 13.43 8.81 -10.80
CA ALA A 130 12.67 7.74 -10.15
C ALA A 130 12.98 6.38 -10.77
N ALA A 131 13.34 5.39 -9.94
CA ALA A 131 13.53 4.00 -10.34
C ALA A 131 12.20 3.23 -10.45
N ALA A 132 11.21 3.61 -9.65
CA ALA A 132 9.84 3.09 -9.69
C ALA A 132 8.88 4.00 -8.93
N VAL A 133 7.58 3.85 -9.22
CA VAL A 133 6.49 4.57 -8.55
C VAL A 133 5.50 3.56 -7.95
N ALA A 134 5.06 3.82 -6.71
CA ALA A 134 3.88 3.18 -6.11
C ALA A 134 2.73 4.18 -6.05
N LEU A 135 1.59 3.87 -6.65
CA LEU A 135 0.34 4.63 -6.55
C LEU A 135 -0.60 3.87 -5.59
N CYS A 136 -0.81 4.39 -4.38
CA CYS A 136 -1.42 3.64 -3.31
C CYS A 136 -2.58 4.36 -2.61
N GLY A 137 -3.61 3.59 -2.25
CA GLY A 137 -4.70 4.02 -1.38
C GLY A 137 -5.91 4.58 -2.12
N SER A 138 -6.83 5.18 -1.36
CA SER A 138 -8.06 5.80 -1.87
C SER A 138 -7.80 7.20 -2.43
N LEU A 139 -8.77 7.70 -3.19
CA LEU A 139 -8.80 9.10 -3.60
C LEU A 139 -9.53 9.95 -2.55
N PRO A 140 -9.03 11.16 -2.22
CA PRO A 140 -9.78 12.09 -1.39
C PRO A 140 -10.94 12.72 -2.18
N PRO A 141 -11.95 13.29 -1.49
CA PRO A 141 -12.99 14.09 -2.13
C PRO A 141 -12.38 15.20 -3.03
N GLY A 142 -13.07 15.52 -4.12
CA GLY A 142 -12.62 16.53 -5.10
C GLY A 142 -11.70 16.00 -6.18
N ILE A 143 -11.02 14.89 -5.97
CA ILE A 143 -10.17 14.25 -6.98
C ILE A 143 -11.03 13.37 -7.90
N HIS A 144 -10.87 13.55 -9.21
CA HIS A 144 -11.60 12.77 -10.19
C HIS A 144 -11.17 11.29 -10.18
N VAL A 145 -12.12 10.40 -10.42
CA VAL A 145 -11.95 8.95 -10.33
C VAL A 145 -10.87 8.37 -11.28
N GLY A 146 -10.48 9.11 -12.32
CA GLY A 146 -9.42 8.75 -13.27
C GLY A 146 -8.01 9.18 -12.87
N ALA A 147 -7.82 9.77 -11.70
CA ALA A 147 -6.55 10.35 -11.26
C ALA A 147 -5.39 9.34 -11.34
N TYR A 148 -5.55 8.14 -10.80
CA TYR A 148 -4.50 7.13 -10.89
C TYR A 148 -4.19 6.69 -12.32
N ALA A 149 -5.20 6.62 -13.20
CA ALA A 149 -4.95 6.34 -14.61
C ALA A 149 -4.15 7.45 -15.30
N GLU A 150 -4.33 8.70 -14.88
CA GLU A 150 -3.53 9.83 -15.35
C GLU A 150 -2.09 9.72 -14.87
N LEU A 151 -1.86 9.45 -13.57
CA LEU A 151 -0.52 9.28 -13.01
C LEU A 151 0.23 8.09 -13.61
N VAL A 152 -0.46 6.97 -13.88
CA VAL A 152 0.12 5.83 -14.61
C VAL A 152 0.61 6.27 -15.99
N ARG A 153 -0.19 7.06 -16.74
CA ARG A 153 0.23 7.54 -18.07
C ARG A 153 1.42 8.48 -18.00
N LEU A 154 1.48 9.38 -17.01
CA LEU A 154 2.62 10.28 -16.81
C LEU A 154 3.90 9.49 -16.51
N ALA A 155 3.86 8.54 -15.58
CA ALA A 155 5.02 7.72 -15.23
C ALA A 155 5.48 6.87 -16.41
N ARG A 156 4.56 6.27 -17.17
CA ARG A 156 4.90 5.52 -18.38
C ARG A 156 5.51 6.38 -19.48
N ALA A 157 5.04 7.62 -19.67
CA ALA A 157 5.64 8.56 -20.60
C ALA A 157 7.10 8.92 -20.23
N ALA A 158 7.41 8.90 -18.93
CA ALA A 158 8.76 9.04 -18.38
C ALA A 158 9.56 7.73 -18.34
N ALA A 159 9.00 6.61 -18.85
CA ALA A 159 9.59 5.27 -18.78
C ALA A 159 9.86 4.78 -17.34
N VAL A 160 9.11 5.26 -16.35
CA VAL A 160 9.21 4.86 -14.95
C VAL A 160 8.18 3.77 -14.66
N PRO A 161 8.60 2.59 -14.16
CA PRO A 161 7.71 1.49 -13.81
C PRO A 161 6.73 1.87 -12.68
N VAL A 162 5.47 1.40 -12.78
CA VAL A 162 4.38 1.73 -11.86
C VAL A 162 3.79 0.49 -11.22
N LEU A 163 3.68 0.51 -9.88
CA LEU A 163 2.82 -0.39 -9.13
C LEU A 163 1.57 0.38 -8.67
N LEU A 164 0.39 -0.18 -8.92
CA LEU A 164 -0.90 0.37 -8.50
C LEU A 164 -1.54 -0.53 -7.42
N ASP A 165 -1.86 0.07 -6.26
CA ASP A 165 -2.59 -0.56 -5.15
C ASP A 165 -3.74 0.34 -4.67
N THR A 166 -4.88 0.21 -5.30
CA THR A 166 -6.13 0.93 -5.01
C THR A 166 -7.34 0.03 -5.24
N SER A 167 -8.54 0.52 -4.99
CA SER A 167 -9.77 -0.26 -5.06
C SER A 167 -10.86 0.41 -5.92
N GLY A 168 -11.93 -0.31 -6.22
CA GLY A 168 -13.13 0.20 -6.86
C GLY A 168 -12.91 0.74 -8.27
N GLU A 169 -13.60 1.83 -8.61
CA GLU A 169 -13.51 2.45 -9.93
C GLU A 169 -12.11 3.05 -10.23
N PRO A 170 -11.37 3.65 -9.28
CA PRO A 170 -9.96 4.03 -9.48
C PRO A 170 -9.07 2.87 -9.92
N LEU A 171 -9.26 1.67 -9.37
CA LEU A 171 -8.54 0.46 -9.79
C LEU A 171 -8.91 0.07 -11.22
N ARG A 172 -10.20 0.04 -11.55
CA ARG A 172 -10.69 -0.29 -12.90
C ARG A 172 -10.09 0.61 -13.97
N ARG A 173 -10.09 1.93 -13.73
CA ARG A 173 -9.50 2.91 -14.66
C ARG A 173 -7.99 2.85 -14.69
N GLY A 174 -7.37 2.64 -13.53
CA GLY A 174 -5.93 2.54 -13.40
C GLY A 174 -5.35 1.34 -14.15
N ILE A 175 -5.97 0.17 -14.08
CA ILE A 175 -5.55 -1.02 -14.85
C ILE A 175 -5.59 -0.77 -16.36
N ALA A 176 -6.63 -0.08 -16.86
CA ALA A 176 -6.76 0.25 -18.27
C ALA A 176 -5.64 1.20 -18.78
N ALA A 177 -4.98 1.93 -17.89
CA ALA A 177 -3.81 2.74 -18.22
C ALA A 177 -2.50 1.92 -18.31
N ARG A 178 -2.55 0.61 -18.09
CA ARG A 178 -1.47 -0.37 -18.24
C ARG A 178 -0.29 -0.16 -17.28
N PRO A 179 -0.50 -0.20 -15.95
CA PRO A 179 0.60 -0.23 -15.00
C PRO A 179 1.41 -1.52 -15.13
N ASP A 180 2.66 -1.49 -14.68
CA ASP A 180 3.53 -2.67 -14.70
C ASP A 180 3.08 -3.71 -13.68
N LEU A 181 2.70 -3.28 -12.49
CA LEU A 181 2.21 -4.14 -11.42
C LEU A 181 0.88 -3.63 -10.87
N VAL A 182 -0.02 -4.54 -10.54
CA VAL A 182 -1.25 -4.24 -9.77
C VAL A 182 -1.37 -5.26 -8.63
N LYS A 183 -1.67 -4.78 -7.42
CA LYS A 183 -1.82 -5.67 -6.26
C LYS A 183 -3.21 -5.56 -5.62
N PRO A 184 -4.25 -6.18 -6.17
CA PRO A 184 -5.56 -6.27 -5.52
C PRO A 184 -5.59 -7.37 -4.46
N ASN A 185 -6.52 -7.27 -3.52
CA ASN A 185 -6.94 -8.39 -2.69
C ASN A 185 -8.07 -9.19 -3.36
N ALA A 186 -8.51 -10.29 -2.71
CA ALA A 186 -9.54 -11.18 -3.25
C ALA A 186 -10.88 -10.46 -3.48
N ASP A 187 -11.29 -9.57 -2.57
CA ASP A 187 -12.55 -8.83 -2.66
C ASP A 187 -12.49 -7.77 -3.77
N GLU A 188 -11.38 -7.04 -3.87
CA GLU A 188 -11.13 -6.06 -4.95
C GLU A 188 -11.11 -6.74 -6.32
N LEU A 189 -10.54 -7.94 -6.42
CA LEU A 189 -10.58 -8.74 -7.64
C LEU A 189 -12.01 -9.18 -7.99
N ALA A 190 -12.75 -9.68 -7.02
CA ALA A 190 -14.14 -10.11 -7.24
C ALA A 190 -15.01 -8.93 -7.71
N GLN A 191 -14.84 -7.74 -7.11
CA GLN A 191 -15.52 -6.52 -7.54
C GLN A 191 -15.10 -6.08 -8.95
N LEU A 192 -13.81 -6.18 -9.28
CA LEU A 192 -13.27 -5.78 -10.58
C LEU A 192 -13.73 -6.70 -11.72
N THR A 193 -13.73 -8.01 -11.48
CA THR A 193 -13.88 -9.03 -12.54
C THR A 193 -15.24 -9.72 -12.54
N GLY A 194 -15.94 -9.73 -11.39
CA GLY A 194 -17.15 -10.54 -11.17
C GLY A 194 -16.85 -12.02 -10.87
N ALA A 195 -15.58 -12.45 -10.92
CA ALA A 195 -15.17 -13.81 -10.64
C ALA A 195 -14.74 -13.95 -9.18
N ARG A 196 -15.21 -15.01 -8.48
CA ARG A 196 -14.84 -15.30 -7.09
C ARG A 196 -13.66 -16.27 -7.00
N GLU A 197 -13.44 -17.09 -8.03
CA GLU A 197 -12.30 -18.01 -8.05
C GLU A 197 -11.01 -17.19 -8.31
N PRO A 198 -10.01 -17.24 -7.39
CA PRO A 198 -8.87 -16.32 -7.39
C PRO A 198 -8.03 -16.39 -8.66
N ARG A 199 -7.78 -17.58 -9.20
CA ARG A 199 -6.99 -17.78 -10.41
C ARG A 199 -7.63 -17.13 -11.62
N ARG A 200 -8.93 -17.41 -11.84
CA ARG A 200 -9.70 -16.82 -12.93
C ARG A 200 -9.75 -15.30 -12.81
N ALA A 201 -10.02 -14.79 -11.59
CA ALA A 201 -10.08 -13.36 -11.33
C ALA A 201 -8.74 -12.66 -11.59
N THR A 202 -7.62 -13.27 -11.16
CA THR A 202 -6.27 -12.72 -11.38
C THR A 202 -5.92 -12.66 -12.87
N LEU A 203 -6.21 -13.71 -13.63
CA LEU A 203 -5.99 -13.76 -15.07
C LEU A 203 -6.90 -12.77 -15.83
N ASP A 204 -8.16 -12.63 -15.41
CA ASP A 204 -9.09 -11.66 -15.99
C ASP A 204 -8.65 -10.22 -15.73
N ALA A 205 -8.20 -9.92 -14.51
CA ALA A 205 -7.66 -8.61 -14.16
C ALA A 205 -6.45 -8.25 -15.03
N ARG A 206 -5.53 -9.20 -15.26
CA ARG A 206 -4.37 -8.98 -16.11
C ARG A 206 -4.77 -8.68 -17.57
N ARG A 207 -5.76 -9.40 -18.11
CA ARG A 207 -6.28 -9.16 -19.48
C ARG A 207 -6.89 -7.76 -19.66
N ARG A 208 -7.26 -7.07 -18.59
CA ARG A 208 -7.76 -5.69 -18.61
C ARG A 208 -6.69 -4.64 -18.81
N GLY A 209 -5.40 -4.99 -18.78
CA GLY A 209 -4.33 -4.10 -19.20
C GLY A 209 -3.04 -4.13 -18.37
N ALA A 210 -3.05 -4.60 -17.12
CA ALA A 210 -1.85 -4.68 -16.30
C ALA A 210 -0.81 -5.65 -16.89
N HIS A 211 0.47 -5.30 -16.80
CA HIS A 211 1.55 -6.20 -17.25
C HIS A 211 1.63 -7.42 -16.32
N ALA A 212 1.53 -7.24 -15.01
CA ALA A 212 1.37 -8.32 -14.04
C ALA A 212 0.34 -7.95 -12.95
N VAL A 213 -0.38 -8.97 -12.45
CA VAL A 213 -1.34 -8.84 -11.33
C VAL A 213 -0.94 -9.79 -10.23
N ILE A 214 -0.75 -9.26 -9.03
CA ILE A 214 -0.38 -10.01 -7.83
C ILE A 214 -1.53 -9.92 -6.82
N SER A 215 -2.27 -11.00 -6.67
CA SER A 215 -3.46 -11.05 -5.83
C SER A 215 -3.11 -11.51 -4.43
N SER A 216 -3.43 -10.71 -3.42
CA SER A 216 -3.27 -11.13 -2.03
C SER A 216 -4.48 -11.93 -1.55
N LEU A 217 -4.21 -13.10 -0.98
CA LEU A 217 -5.19 -14.10 -0.54
C LEU A 217 -5.14 -14.30 0.98
N GLY A 218 -4.76 -13.26 1.73
CA GLY A 218 -4.61 -13.33 3.18
C GLY A 218 -3.58 -14.39 3.62
N PRO A 219 -3.94 -15.27 4.56
CA PRO A 219 -3.02 -16.31 5.05
C PRO A 219 -2.55 -17.30 3.97
N GLU A 220 -3.26 -17.40 2.85
CA GLU A 220 -2.91 -18.25 1.72
C GLU A 220 -1.81 -17.65 0.82
N GLY A 221 -1.28 -16.48 1.14
CA GLY A 221 -0.18 -15.83 0.43
C GLY A 221 -0.60 -15.06 -0.82
N LEU A 222 0.17 -15.19 -1.89
CA LEU A 222 0.00 -14.44 -3.13
C LEU A 222 -0.19 -15.37 -4.33
N LEU A 223 -1.03 -14.94 -5.27
CA LEU A 223 -1.16 -15.52 -6.59
C LEU A 223 -0.78 -14.45 -7.64
N ALA A 224 0.18 -14.74 -8.50
CA ALA A 224 0.70 -13.78 -9.45
C ALA A 224 0.54 -14.26 -10.90
N ALA A 225 -0.22 -13.50 -11.70
CA ALA A 225 -0.26 -13.66 -13.16
C ALA A 225 0.72 -12.68 -13.79
N THR A 226 1.80 -13.20 -14.36
CA THR A 226 2.92 -12.46 -14.93
C THR A 226 3.09 -12.76 -16.42
N PRO A 227 3.95 -12.03 -17.16
CA PRO A 227 4.32 -12.41 -18.52
C PRO A 227 5.02 -13.77 -18.63
N GLU A 228 5.72 -14.18 -17.56
CA GLU A 228 6.51 -15.41 -17.51
C GLU A 228 5.68 -16.63 -17.07
N GLY A 229 4.49 -16.43 -16.51
CA GLY A 229 3.64 -17.52 -16.05
C GLY A 229 2.73 -17.15 -14.88
N LEU A 230 2.10 -18.16 -14.33
CA LEU A 230 1.27 -18.08 -13.14
C LEU A 230 2.04 -18.65 -11.94
N TRP A 231 2.13 -17.88 -10.87
CA TRP A 231 2.93 -18.24 -9.70
C TRP A 231 2.10 -18.21 -8.43
N ARG A 232 2.30 -19.17 -7.55
CA ARG A 232 1.78 -19.18 -6.18
C ARG A 232 2.94 -19.02 -5.20
N ALA A 233 2.82 -18.08 -4.27
CA ALA A 233 3.78 -17.86 -3.20
C ALA A 233 3.07 -17.93 -1.84
N VAL A 234 3.51 -18.82 -0.96
CA VAL A 234 2.87 -19.05 0.34
C VAL A 234 3.88 -18.97 1.48
N PRO A 235 3.50 -18.41 2.64
CA PRO A 235 4.33 -18.47 3.84
C PRO A 235 4.41 -19.91 4.34
N PRO A 236 5.46 -20.29 5.12
CA PRO A 236 5.63 -21.65 5.62
C PRO A 236 4.52 -22.10 6.56
N ALA A 237 3.88 -21.15 7.24
CA ALA A 237 2.71 -21.35 8.11
C ALA A 237 1.90 -20.05 8.20
N PRO A 238 0.59 -20.12 8.52
CA PRO A 238 -0.19 -18.93 8.82
C PRO A 238 0.38 -18.16 10.02
N VAL A 239 0.59 -16.86 9.84
CA VAL A 239 1.09 -15.98 10.90
C VAL A 239 -0.10 -15.34 11.62
N LYS A 240 -0.09 -15.36 12.96
CA LYS A 240 -1.10 -14.70 13.79
C LYS A 240 -0.58 -13.36 14.30
N GLY A 241 -1.40 -12.31 14.25
CA GLY A 241 -1.05 -10.98 14.71
C GLY A 241 -1.90 -9.90 14.07
N ASN A 242 -1.34 -8.70 13.92
CA ASN A 242 -2.04 -7.57 13.32
C ASN A 242 -1.85 -7.55 11.78
N PRO A 243 -2.89 -7.80 10.97
CA PRO A 243 -2.77 -7.83 9.52
C PRO A 243 -2.70 -6.44 8.88
N THR A 244 -2.85 -5.36 9.66
CA THR A 244 -2.83 -3.98 9.15
C THR A 244 -1.45 -3.64 8.56
N GLY A 245 -1.43 -3.21 7.31
CA GLY A 245 -0.20 -2.87 6.59
C GLY A 245 0.54 -4.06 5.94
N ALA A 246 0.10 -5.31 6.15
CA ALA A 246 0.70 -6.47 5.51
C ALA A 246 0.65 -6.38 3.96
N GLY A 247 -0.46 -5.86 3.42
CA GLY A 247 -0.61 -5.57 1.99
C GLY A 247 0.36 -4.49 1.50
N ASP A 248 0.60 -3.46 2.31
CA ASP A 248 1.52 -2.37 1.98
C ASP A 248 2.97 -2.87 1.98
N SER A 249 3.31 -3.78 2.92
CA SER A 249 4.63 -4.43 2.96
C SER A 249 4.86 -5.37 1.78
N ALA A 250 3.81 -6.07 1.32
CA ALA A 250 3.88 -6.83 0.07
C ALA A 250 4.15 -5.92 -1.14
N VAL A 251 3.51 -4.73 -1.22
CA VAL A 251 3.82 -3.71 -2.24
C VAL A 251 5.27 -3.29 -2.18
N ALA A 252 5.80 -3.01 -0.98
CA ALA A 252 7.21 -2.65 -0.80
C ALA A 252 8.15 -3.76 -1.31
N GLY A 253 7.87 -5.02 -0.98
CA GLY A 253 8.65 -6.17 -1.46
C GLY A 253 8.65 -6.34 -2.97
N LEU A 254 7.48 -6.16 -3.61
CA LEU A 254 7.34 -6.19 -5.06
C LEU A 254 8.11 -5.07 -5.75
N LEU A 255 8.03 -3.84 -5.22
CA LEU A 255 8.76 -2.68 -5.74
C LEU A 255 10.27 -2.84 -5.60
N ALA A 256 10.73 -3.29 -4.43
CA ALA A 256 12.14 -3.58 -4.20
C ALA A 256 12.66 -4.59 -5.23
N GLY A 257 11.94 -5.70 -5.44
CA GLY A 257 12.29 -6.69 -6.44
C GLY A 257 12.21 -6.17 -7.88
N LEU A 258 11.31 -5.24 -8.18
CA LEU A 258 11.22 -4.59 -9.48
C LEU A 258 12.45 -3.71 -9.75
N VAL A 259 12.85 -2.90 -8.78
CA VAL A 259 14.03 -2.00 -8.87
C VAL A 259 15.33 -2.81 -8.95
N ASP A 260 15.46 -3.87 -8.17
CA ASP A 260 16.60 -4.78 -8.17
C ASP A 260 16.62 -5.71 -9.39
N ARG A 261 15.58 -5.71 -10.22
CA ARG A 261 15.40 -6.56 -11.40
C ARG A 261 15.51 -8.06 -11.08
N THR A 262 15.07 -8.47 -9.89
CA THR A 262 15.08 -9.88 -9.50
C THR A 262 14.03 -10.69 -10.27
N PRO A 263 14.23 -12.03 -10.44
CA PRO A 263 13.21 -12.92 -11.02
C PRO A 263 11.90 -12.92 -10.23
N TRP A 264 10.81 -13.34 -10.87
CA TRP A 264 9.49 -13.36 -10.23
C TRP A 264 9.45 -14.18 -8.94
N PRO A 265 10.04 -15.39 -8.86
CA PRO A 265 10.06 -16.15 -7.61
C PRO A 265 10.65 -15.35 -6.43
N ASP A 266 11.75 -14.63 -6.65
CA ASP A 266 12.42 -13.85 -5.60
C ASP A 266 11.60 -12.62 -5.19
N ARG A 267 10.94 -11.94 -6.18
CA ARG A 267 10.03 -10.82 -5.87
C ARG A 267 8.87 -11.28 -4.99
N LEU A 268 8.28 -12.41 -5.34
CA LEU A 268 7.15 -12.98 -4.60
C LEU A 268 7.57 -13.48 -3.22
N THR A 269 8.75 -14.10 -3.11
CA THR A 269 9.34 -14.50 -1.83
C THR A 269 9.49 -13.29 -0.92
N ARG A 270 10.11 -12.21 -1.41
CA ARG A 270 10.29 -10.96 -0.66
C ARG A 270 8.96 -10.36 -0.23
N ALA A 271 7.97 -10.32 -1.12
CA ALA A 271 6.64 -9.76 -0.83
C ALA A 271 5.89 -10.56 0.25
N VAL A 272 5.91 -11.89 0.18
CA VAL A 272 5.27 -12.77 1.18
C VAL A 272 6.01 -12.69 2.52
N ALA A 273 7.34 -12.71 2.51
CA ALA A 273 8.13 -12.61 3.74
C ALA A 273 7.90 -11.30 4.48
N LEU A 274 7.89 -10.15 3.77
CA LEU A 274 7.58 -8.84 4.35
C LEU A 274 6.15 -8.76 4.86
N SER A 275 5.18 -9.23 4.06
CA SER A 275 3.77 -9.26 4.47
C SER A 275 3.59 -10.06 5.76
N ALA A 276 4.18 -11.24 5.87
CA ALA A 276 4.10 -12.09 7.04
C ALA A 276 4.84 -11.48 8.26
N ALA A 277 6.02 -10.91 8.05
CA ALA A 277 6.78 -10.24 9.11
C ALA A 277 6.06 -8.97 9.64
N THR A 278 5.26 -8.30 8.79
CA THR A 278 4.43 -7.17 9.23
C THR A 278 3.30 -7.60 10.15
N VAL A 279 2.71 -8.77 9.94
CA VAL A 279 1.66 -9.31 10.83
C VAL A 279 2.17 -9.47 12.27
N LEU A 280 3.47 -9.68 12.48
CA LEU A 280 4.11 -9.76 13.79
C LEU A 280 4.39 -8.38 14.42
N SER A 281 4.31 -7.31 13.63
CA SER A 281 4.47 -5.94 14.13
C SER A 281 3.18 -5.41 14.75
N PRO A 282 3.25 -4.65 15.86
CA PRO A 282 2.07 -4.06 16.48
C PRO A 282 1.45 -2.93 15.65
N VAL A 283 2.15 -2.41 14.63
CA VAL A 283 1.74 -1.22 13.87
C VAL A 283 2.01 -1.36 12.37
N ALA A 284 1.15 -0.76 11.55
CA ALA A 284 1.31 -0.70 10.10
C ALA A 284 2.56 0.09 9.67
N GLY A 285 3.15 -0.30 8.53
CA GLY A 285 4.35 0.33 7.98
C GLY A 285 5.65 -0.02 8.71
N GLU A 286 5.61 -1.07 9.54
CA GLU A 286 6.76 -1.69 10.20
C GLU A 286 6.70 -3.20 10.03
N PHE A 287 7.83 -3.87 10.15
CA PHE A 287 7.91 -5.33 10.10
C PHE A 287 8.98 -5.84 11.06
N ASP A 288 8.80 -7.04 11.57
CA ASP A 288 9.82 -7.72 12.36
C ASP A 288 10.96 -8.17 11.44
N ARG A 289 12.15 -7.56 11.62
CA ARG A 289 13.31 -7.80 10.74
C ARG A 289 13.83 -9.24 10.87
N ALA A 290 13.88 -9.77 12.08
CA ALA A 290 14.38 -11.14 12.31
C ALA A 290 13.44 -12.16 11.66
N ALA A 291 12.13 -11.98 11.83
CA ALA A 291 11.13 -12.81 11.16
C ALA A 291 11.19 -12.70 9.64
N TYR A 292 11.41 -11.48 9.11
CA TYR A 292 11.59 -11.28 7.67
C TYR A 292 12.78 -12.08 7.13
N GLU A 293 13.94 -11.97 7.77
CA GLU A 293 15.17 -12.68 7.36
C GLU A 293 15.00 -14.20 7.42
N GLU A 294 14.34 -14.72 8.46
CA GLU A 294 14.01 -16.14 8.57
C GLU A 294 13.04 -16.59 7.46
N LEU A 295 12.00 -15.80 7.20
CA LEU A 295 10.95 -16.16 6.24
C LEU A 295 11.45 -16.14 4.79
N LEU A 296 12.44 -15.31 4.43
CA LEU A 296 13.03 -15.28 3.10
C LEU A 296 13.49 -16.66 2.60
N GLY A 297 14.08 -17.48 3.48
CA GLY A 297 14.53 -18.83 3.14
C GLY A 297 13.44 -19.91 3.21
N ARG A 298 12.21 -19.56 3.63
CA ARG A 298 11.15 -20.54 3.93
C ARG A 298 9.87 -20.36 3.12
N VAL A 299 9.68 -19.21 2.46
CA VAL A 299 8.54 -19.00 1.55
C VAL A 299 8.63 -19.99 0.39
N LYS A 300 7.51 -20.65 0.10
CA LYS A 300 7.43 -21.57 -1.04
C LYS A 300 6.82 -20.85 -2.23
N VAL A 301 7.56 -20.83 -3.34
CA VAL A 301 7.07 -20.31 -4.62
C VAL A 301 6.99 -21.47 -5.62
N THR A 302 5.83 -21.63 -6.24
CA THR A 302 5.57 -22.66 -7.23
C THR A 302 4.98 -22.03 -8.49
N GLU A 303 5.41 -22.50 -9.64
CA GLU A 303 4.75 -22.21 -10.90
C GLU A 303 3.48 -23.06 -11.00
N GLU A 304 2.35 -22.41 -11.27
CA GLU A 304 1.08 -23.11 -11.52
C GLU A 304 0.90 -23.34 -13.02
N THR A 305 0.57 -24.57 -13.38
CA THR A 305 0.27 -24.89 -14.78
C THR A 305 -0.91 -24.04 -15.27
N PRO A 306 -0.88 -23.51 -16.49
CA PRO A 306 -1.93 -22.68 -17.07
C PRO A 306 -3.32 -23.30 -17.08
#